data_59d7fb8f8e05ca22b9086f302e8c7cbf
#
_entry.id   59d7fb8f8e05ca22b9086f302e8c7cbf
#
_cell.length_a   1.000
_cell.length_b   1.000
_cell.length_c   1.000
_cell.angle_alpha   90.00
_cell.angle_beta   90.00
_cell.angle_gamma   90.00
#
_symmetry.space_group_name_H-M   'P 1'
#
loop_
_entity.id
_entity.type
_entity.pdbx_description
1 polymer ?
#
loop_
_entity_poly.entity_id
_entity_poly.type
_entity_poly.pdbx_seq_one_letter_code
_entity_poly.pdbx_strand_id
1 'polypeptide(L)'
;MAIDADEGRPVSIPARDGYPLAGRVFGGDSGRVVVISSATAVPQRFYRHFAGALAGAGFTVITDDNRGIEFESPTELRRLEATARDWALHDLPGAIDWAAEELSPSRSFLIGHSFGGQVAGMYDHPERIDGMATMSAQSGHWRLQGGEQKLVVWLHTHLTLPLLSKLMGYMPMKAVGAGEDMPAGVALEWSRWCRNRDYILGDATLPLDRYERFTAPVLAFSFGDDKWGTPGSVAAMMSAYPRVEFRHVEPGDVGLDAIGHMGFFRPGSAALWTDVIAWFEAQPSRDRAGAGS
;
A
#
# COMPACT_ATOMS: atom_id res chain seq x y z
N MET A 1 24.04 12.30 -16.86
CA MET A 1 22.61 12.53 -17.12
C MET A 1 22.00 12.83 -15.76
N ALA A 2 21.57 14.04 -15.48
CA ALA A 2 20.90 14.32 -14.23
C ALA A 2 19.57 13.54 -14.23
N ILE A 3 19.39 12.70 -13.20
CA ILE A 3 18.11 11.98 -13.00
C ILE A 3 17.11 13.05 -12.62
N ASP A 4 16.00 13.13 -13.34
CA ASP A 4 14.91 14.02 -13.01
C ASP A 4 14.44 13.66 -11.58
N ALA A 5 14.46 14.64 -10.67
CA ALA A 5 14.09 14.41 -9.27
C ALA A 5 12.66 13.83 -9.13
N ASP A 6 11.81 14.08 -10.13
CA ASP A 6 10.42 13.58 -10.19
C ASP A 6 10.31 12.12 -10.70
N GLU A 7 11.36 11.53 -11.28
CA GLU A 7 11.27 10.18 -11.83
C GLU A 7 11.93 9.10 -10.95
N GLY A 8 12.80 9.47 -10.02
CA GLY A 8 13.55 8.56 -9.18
C GLY A 8 14.53 7.66 -9.98
N ARG A 9 15.52 7.10 -9.31
CA ARG A 9 16.50 6.17 -9.88
C ARG A 9 15.93 4.76 -9.92
N PRO A 10 15.88 4.07 -11.08
CA PRO A 10 15.40 2.70 -11.17
C PRO A 10 16.31 1.74 -10.42
N VAL A 11 15.70 0.76 -9.75
CA VAL A 11 16.37 -0.34 -9.05
C VAL A 11 15.60 -1.64 -9.27
N SER A 12 16.27 -2.77 -9.09
CA SER A 12 15.63 -4.07 -8.97
C SER A 12 15.64 -4.50 -7.52
N ILE A 13 14.48 -4.77 -6.97
CA ILE A 13 14.29 -5.15 -5.57
C ILE A 13 13.91 -6.63 -5.53
N PRO A 14 14.68 -7.50 -4.88
CA PRO A 14 14.29 -8.88 -4.72
C PRO A 14 13.14 -9.00 -3.71
N ALA A 15 12.02 -9.58 -4.12
CA ALA A 15 11.03 -10.08 -3.18
C ALA A 15 11.65 -11.22 -2.33
N ARG A 16 11.05 -11.57 -1.21
CA ARG A 16 11.62 -12.60 -0.30
C ARG A 16 11.78 -13.99 -0.93
N ASP A 17 10.98 -14.30 -1.94
CA ASP A 17 11.08 -15.53 -2.71
C ASP A 17 12.01 -15.42 -3.94
N GLY A 18 12.70 -14.29 -4.08
CA GLY A 18 13.65 -14.01 -5.16
C GLY A 18 13.03 -13.44 -6.43
N TYR A 19 11.71 -13.18 -6.46
CA TYR A 19 11.08 -12.54 -7.61
C TYR A 19 11.59 -11.09 -7.75
N PRO A 20 12.07 -10.66 -8.95
CA PRO A 20 12.56 -9.30 -9.16
C PRO A 20 11.41 -8.31 -9.29
N LEU A 21 11.31 -7.34 -8.37
CA LEU A 21 10.37 -6.25 -8.46
C LEU A 21 11.04 -5.04 -9.13
N ALA A 22 10.30 -4.37 -10.01
CA ALA A 22 10.72 -3.09 -10.54
C ALA A 22 10.50 -2.02 -9.47
N GLY A 23 11.57 -1.35 -9.04
CA GLY A 23 11.51 -0.32 -8.02
C GLY A 23 12.14 0.99 -8.45
N ARG A 24 11.92 2.05 -7.66
CA ARG A 24 12.56 3.35 -7.79
C ARG A 24 12.97 3.90 -6.44
N VAL A 25 14.09 4.61 -6.42
CA VAL A 25 14.60 5.34 -5.26
C VAL A 25 14.60 6.82 -5.58
N PHE A 26 13.94 7.60 -4.74
CA PHE A 26 13.90 9.07 -4.80
C PHE A 26 14.73 9.65 -3.66
N GLY A 27 15.36 10.80 -3.92
CA GLY A 27 16.23 11.46 -2.94
C GLY A 27 17.63 10.85 -2.84
N GLY A 28 18.37 11.29 -1.84
CA GLY A 28 19.73 10.84 -1.52
C GLY A 28 19.77 10.00 -0.26
N ASP A 29 20.97 9.64 0.18
CA ASP A 29 21.19 8.97 1.45
C ASP A 29 20.99 9.95 2.62
N SER A 30 19.87 9.85 3.27
CA SER A 30 19.47 10.74 4.39
C SER A 30 19.47 10.00 5.74
N GLY A 31 19.66 8.70 5.74
CA GLY A 31 19.45 7.86 6.93
C GLY A 31 17.98 7.73 7.36
N ARG A 32 17.03 8.40 6.65
CA ARG A 32 15.59 8.34 6.91
C ARG A 32 14.89 7.77 5.68
N VAL A 33 14.41 6.54 5.76
CA VAL A 33 13.82 5.84 4.62
C VAL A 33 12.32 5.73 4.76
N VAL A 34 11.62 5.90 3.64
CA VAL A 34 10.18 5.64 3.50
C VAL A 34 9.96 4.61 2.40
N VAL A 35 9.27 3.52 2.68
CA VAL A 35 8.79 2.57 1.66
C VAL A 35 7.32 2.86 1.40
N ILE A 36 6.93 3.02 0.13
CA ILE A 36 5.54 3.23 -0.28
C ILE A 36 4.97 1.92 -0.81
N SER A 37 4.05 1.34 -0.06
CA SER A 37 3.31 0.13 -0.45
C SER A 37 2.03 0.49 -1.19
N SER A 38 1.93 0.03 -2.41
CA SER A 38 0.90 0.41 -3.39
C SER A 38 -0.48 -0.17 -3.09
N ALA A 39 -1.52 0.49 -3.59
CA ALA A 39 -2.87 -0.06 -3.65
C ALA A 39 -2.97 -1.16 -4.73
N THR A 40 -4.02 -1.97 -4.64
CA THR A 40 -4.33 -3.00 -5.66
C THR A 40 -4.45 -2.39 -7.05
N ALA A 41 -3.74 -2.96 -8.01
CA ALA A 41 -3.72 -2.54 -9.42
C ALA A 41 -3.24 -1.09 -9.66
N VAL A 42 -2.49 -0.50 -8.73
CA VAL A 42 -1.94 0.85 -8.85
C VAL A 42 -0.42 0.77 -9.00
N PRO A 43 0.12 1.25 -10.14
CA PRO A 43 1.55 1.19 -10.40
C PRO A 43 2.32 2.24 -9.58
N GLN A 44 3.60 1.94 -9.30
CA GLN A 44 4.48 2.81 -8.52
C GLN A 44 4.60 4.25 -9.06
N ARG A 45 4.53 4.43 -10.39
CA ARG A 45 4.59 5.76 -11.02
C ARG A 45 3.49 6.71 -10.55
N PHE A 46 2.38 6.17 -10.03
CA PHE A 46 1.29 6.97 -9.47
C PHE A 46 1.73 7.79 -8.27
N TYR A 47 2.67 7.26 -7.49
CA TYR A 47 3.14 7.88 -6.24
C TYR A 47 4.30 8.86 -6.44
N ARG A 48 4.82 9.05 -7.66
CA ARG A 48 6.06 9.81 -7.92
C ARG A 48 6.09 11.22 -7.35
N HIS A 49 4.97 11.96 -7.42
CA HIS A 49 4.91 13.34 -6.91
C HIS A 49 4.99 13.40 -5.38
N PHE A 50 4.32 12.46 -4.71
CA PHE A 50 4.41 12.35 -3.25
C PHE A 50 5.79 11.85 -2.82
N ALA A 51 6.35 10.89 -3.53
CA ALA A 51 7.72 10.43 -3.30
C ALA A 51 8.74 11.54 -3.49
N GLY A 52 8.59 12.37 -4.54
CA GLY A 52 9.41 13.57 -4.76
C GLY A 52 9.28 14.59 -3.63
N ALA A 53 8.07 14.82 -3.12
CA ALA A 53 7.85 15.73 -1.99
C ALA A 53 8.51 15.23 -0.70
N LEU A 54 8.40 13.93 -0.38
CA LEU A 54 9.11 13.30 0.74
C LEU A 54 10.63 13.40 0.56
N ALA A 55 11.13 13.16 -0.66
CA ALA A 55 12.55 13.31 -0.98
C ALA A 55 13.03 14.77 -0.80
N GLY A 56 12.22 15.74 -1.22
CA GLY A 56 12.46 17.17 -0.99
C GLY A 56 12.49 17.55 0.49
N ALA A 57 11.76 16.80 1.35
CA ALA A 57 11.80 16.94 2.81
C ALA A 57 12.96 16.17 3.46
N GLY A 58 13.86 15.57 2.67
CA GLY A 58 15.06 14.89 3.14
C GLY A 58 14.83 13.45 3.56
N PHE A 59 13.89 12.75 2.97
CA PHE A 59 13.77 11.29 3.07
C PHE A 59 14.38 10.62 1.83
N THR A 60 14.86 9.40 2.00
CA THR A 60 15.08 8.48 0.88
C THR A 60 13.81 7.67 0.70
N VAL A 61 13.20 7.72 -0.47
CA VAL A 61 11.89 7.08 -0.70
C VAL A 61 12.02 5.94 -1.70
N ILE A 62 11.40 4.83 -1.38
CA ILE A 62 11.36 3.63 -2.21
C ILE A 62 9.93 3.40 -2.65
N THR A 63 9.74 3.18 -3.93
CA THR A 63 8.50 2.69 -4.51
C THR A 63 8.80 1.44 -5.31
N ASP A 64 7.84 0.51 -5.39
CA ASP A 64 7.94 -0.68 -6.22
C ASP A 64 6.59 -1.06 -6.80
N ASP A 65 6.63 -1.82 -7.88
CA ASP A 65 5.45 -2.48 -8.42
C ASP A 65 5.35 -3.87 -7.83
N ASN A 66 4.21 -4.18 -7.23
CA ASN A 66 3.89 -5.56 -6.86
C ASN A 66 3.99 -6.44 -8.10
N ARG A 67 4.44 -7.70 -7.95
CA ARG A 67 4.58 -8.64 -9.07
C ARG A 67 3.31 -8.72 -9.91
N GLY A 68 3.47 -8.60 -11.22
CA GLY A 68 2.37 -8.62 -12.17
C GLY A 68 1.67 -7.29 -12.41
N ILE A 69 2.12 -6.20 -11.78
CA ILE A 69 1.70 -4.84 -12.11
C ILE A 69 2.65 -4.29 -13.19
N GLU A 70 2.11 -3.49 -14.12
CA GLU A 70 2.84 -2.94 -15.28
C GLU A 70 3.47 -3.99 -16.23
N PHE A 71 2.89 -5.18 -16.31
CA PHE A 71 3.33 -6.17 -17.30
C PHE A 71 3.09 -5.65 -18.73
N GLU A 72 4.05 -5.93 -19.61
CA GLU A 72 4.01 -5.46 -21.00
C GLU A 72 2.92 -6.17 -21.82
N SER A 73 2.61 -7.43 -21.49
CA SER A 73 1.62 -8.19 -22.24
C SER A 73 0.69 -9.05 -21.38
N PRO A 74 -0.59 -9.20 -21.80
CA PRO A 74 -1.52 -10.14 -21.17
C PRO A 74 -1.03 -11.60 -21.22
N THR A 75 -0.15 -11.95 -22.15
CA THR A 75 0.38 -13.33 -22.28
C THR A 75 1.33 -13.66 -21.14
N GLU A 76 2.18 -12.72 -20.75
CA GLU A 76 3.08 -12.88 -19.61
C GLU A 76 2.29 -12.94 -18.31
N LEU A 77 1.30 -12.05 -18.17
CA LEU A 77 0.45 -11.99 -16.99
C LEU A 77 -0.33 -13.30 -16.76
N ARG A 78 -0.77 -13.98 -17.84
CA ARG A 78 -1.41 -15.29 -17.75
C ARG A 78 -0.50 -16.40 -17.24
N ARG A 79 0.81 -16.27 -17.41
CA ARG A 79 1.81 -17.27 -16.97
C ARG A 79 2.30 -17.04 -15.55
N LEU A 80 2.04 -15.84 -15.02
CA LEU A 80 2.48 -15.47 -13.69
C LEU A 80 1.55 -16.11 -12.63
N GLU A 81 2.08 -17.06 -11.93
CA GLU A 81 1.42 -17.63 -10.75
C GLU A 81 1.71 -16.72 -9.55
N ALA A 82 0.81 -15.76 -9.29
CA ALA A 82 0.90 -14.83 -8.17
C ALA A 82 -0.46 -14.67 -7.51
N THR A 83 -0.45 -14.49 -6.20
CA THR A 83 -1.62 -14.30 -5.36
C THR A 83 -1.49 -13.01 -4.54
N ALA A 84 -2.57 -12.56 -3.91
CA ALA A 84 -2.53 -11.38 -3.08
C ALA A 84 -1.66 -11.56 -1.82
N ARG A 85 -1.53 -12.80 -1.34
CA ARG A 85 -0.62 -13.11 -0.23
C ARG A 85 0.85 -13.04 -0.63
N ASP A 86 1.21 -13.25 -1.90
CA ASP A 86 2.59 -13.06 -2.36
C ASP A 86 2.98 -11.59 -2.27
N TRP A 87 2.08 -10.67 -2.63
CA TRP A 87 2.28 -9.24 -2.40
C TRP A 87 2.48 -8.90 -0.93
N ALA A 88 1.68 -9.54 -0.05
CA ALA A 88 1.70 -9.30 1.39
C ALA A 88 2.90 -9.92 2.12
N LEU A 89 3.35 -11.10 1.71
CA LEU A 89 4.33 -11.91 2.45
C LEU A 89 5.70 -11.98 1.79
N HIS A 90 5.80 -11.59 0.50
CA HIS A 90 7.05 -11.62 -0.25
C HIS A 90 7.42 -10.26 -0.83
N ASP A 91 6.51 -9.56 -1.53
CA ASP A 91 6.84 -8.32 -2.24
C ASP A 91 7.10 -7.17 -1.26
N LEU A 92 6.12 -6.77 -0.47
CA LEU A 92 6.30 -5.70 0.52
C LEU A 92 7.40 -6.02 1.55
N PRO A 93 7.45 -7.21 2.16
CA PRO A 93 8.57 -7.57 3.03
C PRO A 93 9.92 -7.50 2.34
N GLY A 94 10.03 -7.94 1.08
CA GLY A 94 11.26 -7.83 0.30
C GLY A 94 11.70 -6.39 0.09
N ALA A 95 10.76 -5.47 -0.20
CA ALA A 95 11.06 -4.04 -0.35
C ALA A 95 11.56 -3.41 0.96
N ILE A 96 10.97 -3.79 2.09
CA ILE A 96 11.40 -3.30 3.41
C ILE A 96 12.78 -3.86 3.77
N ASP A 97 13.01 -5.15 3.55
CA ASP A 97 14.29 -5.81 3.85
C ASP A 97 15.40 -5.23 2.98
N TRP A 98 15.16 -5.10 1.67
CA TRP A 98 16.11 -4.47 0.74
C TRP A 98 16.47 -3.04 1.18
N ALA A 99 15.48 -2.27 1.59
CA ALA A 99 15.70 -0.91 2.09
C ALA A 99 16.58 -0.89 3.36
N ALA A 100 16.37 -1.86 4.25
CA ALA A 100 17.15 -1.97 5.48
C ALA A 100 18.59 -2.40 5.20
N GLU A 101 18.81 -3.30 4.25
CA GLU A 101 20.12 -3.85 3.91
C GLU A 101 20.96 -2.88 3.07
N GLU A 102 20.38 -2.33 1.99
CA GLU A 102 21.11 -1.49 1.05
C GLU A 102 21.32 -0.06 1.55
N LEU A 103 20.42 0.47 2.36
CA LEU A 103 20.44 1.87 2.80
C LEU A 103 20.81 2.02 4.28
N SER A 104 20.79 0.94 5.06
CA SER A 104 21.13 0.92 6.50
C SER A 104 20.52 2.12 7.27
N PRO A 105 19.22 2.37 7.17
CA PRO A 105 18.62 3.60 7.69
C PRO A 105 18.65 3.65 9.22
N SER A 106 18.85 4.85 9.76
CA SER A 106 18.66 5.12 11.19
C SER A 106 17.18 5.14 11.56
N ARG A 107 16.30 5.51 10.62
CA ARG A 107 14.84 5.53 10.77
C ARG A 107 14.15 5.02 9.52
N SER A 108 13.11 4.21 9.72
CA SER A 108 12.34 3.62 8.62
C SER A 108 10.85 3.82 8.82
N PHE A 109 10.18 4.25 7.77
CA PHE A 109 8.73 4.50 7.78
C PHE A 109 8.05 3.77 6.63
N LEU A 110 6.76 3.52 6.78
CA LEU A 110 5.90 2.99 5.73
C LEU A 110 4.82 4.00 5.36
N ILE A 111 4.53 4.06 4.07
CA ILE A 111 3.28 4.60 3.54
C ILE A 111 2.49 3.42 2.99
N GLY A 112 1.25 3.25 3.44
CA GLY A 112 0.37 2.20 2.93
C GLY A 112 -0.86 2.81 2.27
N HIS A 113 -1.00 2.63 0.95
CA HIS A 113 -2.22 3.02 0.25
C HIS A 113 -3.16 1.82 0.14
N SER A 114 -4.39 1.95 0.64
CA SER A 114 -5.41 0.90 0.51
C SER A 114 -4.84 -0.48 0.90
N PHE A 115 -4.71 -1.41 -0.06
CA PHE A 115 -4.14 -2.74 0.15
C PHE A 115 -2.75 -2.70 0.83
N GLY A 116 -1.88 -1.80 0.44
CA GLY A 116 -0.54 -1.67 1.02
C GLY A 116 -0.57 -1.41 2.53
N GLY A 117 -1.50 -0.59 3.01
CA GLY A 117 -1.68 -0.37 4.46
C GLY A 117 -2.39 -1.52 5.18
N GLN A 118 -3.21 -2.29 4.43
CA GLN A 118 -3.89 -3.45 4.99
C GLN A 118 -2.89 -4.56 5.34
N VAL A 119 -1.94 -4.85 4.45
CA VAL A 119 -1.03 -6.01 4.57
C VAL A 119 0.23 -5.73 5.36
N ALA A 120 0.58 -4.48 5.61
CA ALA A 120 1.81 -4.08 6.29
C ALA A 120 1.98 -4.72 7.69
N GLY A 121 0.86 -4.96 8.40
CA GLY A 121 0.88 -5.62 9.71
C GLY A 121 1.31 -7.08 9.69
N MET A 122 1.38 -7.71 8.50
CA MET A 122 1.89 -9.08 8.35
C MET A 122 3.42 -9.14 8.20
N TYR A 123 4.11 -8.01 8.15
CA TYR A 123 5.57 -7.98 8.18
C TYR A 123 6.10 -8.55 9.50
N ASP A 124 7.08 -9.44 9.43
CA ASP A 124 7.54 -10.22 10.60
C ASP A 124 8.64 -9.55 11.43
N HIS A 125 9.21 -8.44 10.90
CA HIS A 125 10.20 -7.62 11.60
C HIS A 125 9.68 -6.19 11.88
N PRO A 126 8.52 -6.04 12.59
CA PRO A 126 7.89 -4.74 12.82
C PRO A 126 8.77 -3.78 13.63
N GLU A 127 9.78 -4.28 14.34
CA GLU A 127 10.78 -3.50 15.04
C GLU A 127 11.66 -2.65 14.12
N ARG A 128 11.70 -2.97 12.83
CA ARG A 128 12.40 -2.17 11.81
C ARG A 128 11.65 -0.90 11.42
N ILE A 129 10.35 -0.78 11.77
CA ILE A 129 9.48 0.31 11.35
C ILE A 129 9.26 1.28 12.51
N ASP A 130 9.58 2.55 12.31
CA ASP A 130 9.43 3.61 13.31
C ASP A 130 8.04 4.26 13.29
N GLY A 131 7.33 4.18 12.18
CA GLY A 131 5.95 4.66 12.03
C GLY A 131 5.38 4.32 10.66
N MET A 132 4.06 4.27 10.57
CA MET A 132 3.34 4.05 9.32
C MET A 132 2.23 5.07 9.15
N ALA A 133 2.10 5.66 7.96
CA ALA A 133 0.91 6.41 7.60
C ALA A 133 0.14 5.64 6.52
N THR A 134 -1.18 5.52 6.69
CA THR A 134 -2.02 4.82 5.73
C THR A 134 -3.08 5.75 5.15
N MET A 135 -3.33 5.63 3.85
CA MET A 135 -4.37 6.36 3.13
C MET A 135 -5.41 5.37 2.64
N SER A 136 -6.64 5.54 3.17
CA SER A 136 -7.76 4.68 2.77
C SER A 136 -7.48 3.17 2.89
N ALA A 137 -6.74 2.75 3.93
CA ALA A 137 -6.47 1.33 4.18
C ALA A 137 -7.68 0.69 4.89
N GLN A 138 -8.66 0.31 4.11
CA GLN A 138 -9.98 -0.11 4.56
C GLN A 138 -10.16 -1.63 4.54
N SER A 139 -11.15 -2.12 5.26
CA SER A 139 -11.71 -3.46 5.00
C SER A 139 -12.40 -3.48 3.64
N GLY A 140 -12.01 -4.42 2.78
CA GLY A 140 -12.63 -4.63 1.46
C GLY A 140 -14.02 -5.27 1.51
N HIS A 141 -14.57 -5.59 2.70
CA HIS A 141 -15.89 -6.21 2.80
C HIS A 141 -16.99 -5.28 2.27
N TRP A 142 -17.75 -5.76 1.30
CA TRP A 142 -18.70 -4.98 0.53
C TRP A 142 -19.76 -4.23 1.38
N ARG A 143 -20.15 -4.78 2.55
CA ARG A 143 -21.16 -4.15 3.43
C ARG A 143 -20.67 -2.89 4.12
N LEU A 144 -19.36 -2.69 4.21
CA LEU A 144 -18.75 -1.51 4.84
C LEU A 144 -18.54 -0.35 3.88
N GLN A 145 -18.84 -0.55 2.60
CA GLN A 145 -18.69 0.49 1.57
C GLN A 145 -19.82 1.53 1.62
N GLY A 146 -19.58 2.71 1.05
CA GLY A 146 -20.56 3.82 1.05
C GLY A 146 -21.68 3.66 0.04
N GLY A 147 -22.92 3.98 0.42
CA GLY A 147 -24.05 4.13 -0.49
C GLY A 147 -24.26 2.99 -1.49
N GLU A 148 -24.43 3.35 -2.76
CA GLU A 148 -24.61 2.41 -3.88
C GLU A 148 -23.34 1.60 -4.18
N GLN A 149 -22.18 2.06 -3.72
CA GLN A 149 -20.91 1.36 -3.90
C GLN A 149 -20.94 -0.07 -3.33
N LYS A 150 -21.78 -0.33 -2.32
CA LYS A 150 -22.00 -1.68 -1.77
C LYS A 150 -22.40 -2.68 -2.86
N LEU A 151 -23.31 -2.30 -3.74
CA LEU A 151 -23.76 -3.18 -4.83
C LEU A 151 -22.66 -3.35 -5.88
N VAL A 152 -21.96 -2.27 -6.23
CA VAL A 152 -20.86 -2.31 -7.18
C VAL A 152 -19.76 -3.24 -6.69
N VAL A 153 -19.33 -3.09 -5.43
CA VAL A 153 -18.30 -3.95 -4.82
C VAL A 153 -18.79 -5.39 -4.72
N TRP A 154 -20.07 -5.60 -4.35
CA TRP A 154 -20.64 -6.94 -4.32
C TRP A 154 -20.60 -7.60 -5.71
N LEU A 155 -21.03 -6.92 -6.77
CA LEU A 155 -20.99 -7.43 -8.15
C LEU A 155 -19.55 -7.74 -8.57
N HIS A 156 -18.61 -6.83 -8.30
CA HIS A 156 -17.21 -7.03 -8.64
C HIS A 156 -16.63 -8.26 -7.93
N THR A 157 -16.82 -8.36 -6.62
CA THR A 157 -16.18 -9.40 -5.82
C THR A 157 -16.85 -10.77 -5.96
N HIS A 158 -18.15 -10.84 -6.27
CA HIS A 158 -18.85 -12.12 -6.43
C HIS A 158 -18.89 -12.60 -7.88
N LEU A 159 -18.85 -11.71 -8.86
CA LEU A 159 -19.05 -12.06 -10.27
C LEU A 159 -17.89 -11.62 -11.16
N THR A 160 -17.59 -10.33 -11.25
CA THR A 160 -16.67 -9.77 -12.25
C THR A 160 -15.24 -10.30 -12.05
N LEU A 161 -14.68 -10.14 -10.85
CA LEU A 161 -13.32 -10.59 -10.56
C LEU A 161 -13.16 -12.12 -10.76
N PRO A 162 -14.01 -12.99 -10.17
CA PRO A 162 -13.87 -14.42 -10.37
C PRO A 162 -14.09 -14.88 -11.82
N LEU A 163 -15.09 -14.30 -12.49
CA LEU A 163 -15.46 -14.74 -13.83
C LEU A 163 -14.39 -14.33 -14.86
N LEU A 164 -14.04 -13.06 -14.90
CA LEU A 164 -13.05 -12.57 -15.87
C LEU A 164 -11.68 -13.17 -15.63
N SER A 165 -11.23 -13.27 -14.39
CA SER A 165 -9.93 -13.88 -14.07
C SER A 165 -9.84 -15.34 -14.52
N LYS A 166 -10.91 -16.13 -14.34
CA LYS A 166 -10.94 -17.54 -14.79
C LYS A 166 -11.03 -17.67 -16.30
N LEU A 167 -11.80 -16.83 -16.97
CA LEU A 167 -11.99 -16.91 -18.43
C LEU A 167 -10.76 -16.38 -19.19
N MET A 168 -10.14 -15.31 -18.70
CA MET A 168 -9.04 -14.66 -19.40
C MET A 168 -7.65 -15.07 -18.91
N GLY A 169 -7.56 -15.76 -17.76
CA GLY A 169 -6.30 -16.15 -17.12
C GLY A 169 -5.57 -14.97 -16.44
N TYR A 170 -6.19 -13.80 -16.39
CA TYR A 170 -5.77 -12.58 -15.68
C TYR A 170 -6.97 -11.69 -15.46
N MET A 171 -6.86 -10.65 -14.61
CA MET A 171 -7.93 -9.67 -14.43
C MET A 171 -7.65 -8.40 -15.25
N PRO A 172 -8.47 -8.12 -16.29
CA PRO A 172 -8.26 -6.99 -17.19
C PRO A 172 -8.80 -5.68 -16.60
N MET A 173 -8.13 -5.15 -15.56
CA MET A 173 -8.56 -3.93 -14.87
C MET A 173 -8.49 -2.70 -15.77
N LYS A 174 -7.54 -2.65 -16.72
CA LYS A 174 -7.44 -1.58 -17.73
C LYS A 174 -8.71 -1.47 -18.57
N ALA A 175 -9.28 -2.60 -18.97
CA ALA A 175 -10.48 -2.62 -19.80
C ALA A 175 -11.73 -2.06 -19.09
N VAL A 176 -11.75 -2.09 -17.75
CA VAL A 176 -12.84 -1.54 -16.93
C VAL A 176 -12.49 -0.19 -16.30
N GLY A 177 -11.33 0.40 -16.64
CA GLY A 177 -10.89 1.70 -16.15
C GLY A 177 -10.58 1.75 -14.64
N ALA A 178 -10.22 0.59 -14.06
CA ALA A 178 -10.07 0.44 -12.61
C ALA A 178 -8.61 0.21 -12.15
N GLY A 179 -7.62 0.50 -13.01
CA GLY A 179 -6.20 0.38 -12.72
C GLY A 179 -5.45 -0.47 -13.72
N GLU A 180 -4.27 -0.98 -13.35
CA GLU A 180 -3.47 -1.89 -14.15
C GLU A 180 -4.05 -3.30 -14.12
N ASP A 181 -3.82 -4.05 -15.21
CA ASP A 181 -4.14 -5.48 -15.25
C ASP A 181 -3.36 -6.22 -14.15
N MET A 182 -3.93 -7.28 -13.59
CA MET A 182 -3.30 -8.02 -12.50
C MET A 182 -3.43 -9.55 -12.66
N PRO A 183 -2.56 -10.34 -12.00
CA PRO A 183 -2.63 -11.80 -12.06
C PRO A 183 -3.98 -12.33 -11.61
N ALA A 184 -4.44 -13.42 -12.26
CA ALA A 184 -5.72 -14.04 -11.90
C ALA A 184 -5.76 -14.49 -10.43
N GLY A 185 -4.67 -15.05 -9.90
CA GLY A 185 -4.60 -15.51 -8.52
C GLY A 185 -4.76 -14.35 -7.51
N VAL A 186 -4.18 -13.19 -7.79
CA VAL A 186 -4.37 -11.97 -6.97
C VAL A 186 -5.84 -11.57 -6.92
N ALA A 187 -6.48 -11.45 -8.08
CA ALA A 187 -7.89 -11.06 -8.17
C ALA A 187 -8.83 -12.06 -7.48
N LEU A 188 -8.58 -13.35 -7.65
CA LEU A 188 -9.38 -14.42 -7.05
C LEU A 188 -9.24 -14.46 -5.53
N GLU A 189 -8.03 -14.32 -5.00
CA GLU A 189 -7.80 -14.32 -3.56
C GLU A 189 -8.37 -13.05 -2.92
N TRP A 190 -8.08 -11.88 -3.48
CA TRP A 190 -8.64 -10.62 -3.00
C TRP A 190 -10.17 -10.63 -3.03
N SER A 191 -10.79 -11.14 -4.10
CA SER A 191 -12.23 -11.36 -4.21
C SER A 191 -12.75 -12.26 -3.08
N ARG A 192 -12.03 -13.32 -2.73
CA ARG A 192 -12.36 -14.22 -1.62
C ARG A 192 -12.38 -13.47 -0.28
N TRP A 193 -11.36 -12.67 -0.01
CA TRP A 193 -11.29 -11.83 1.20
C TRP A 193 -12.44 -10.81 1.25
N CYS A 194 -12.73 -10.09 0.16
CA CYS A 194 -13.83 -9.11 0.11
C CYS A 194 -15.21 -9.71 0.41
N ARG A 195 -15.39 -11.01 0.17
CA ARG A 195 -16.64 -11.74 0.49
C ARG A 195 -16.70 -12.20 1.96
N ASN A 196 -15.56 -12.28 2.64
CA ASN A 196 -15.51 -12.60 4.07
C ASN A 196 -15.93 -11.37 4.89
N ARG A 197 -16.73 -11.58 5.95
CA ARG A 197 -17.18 -10.50 6.85
C ARG A 197 -16.01 -9.78 7.50
N ASP A 198 -15.00 -10.53 7.90
CA ASP A 198 -13.81 -10.02 8.57
C ASP A 198 -12.67 -9.71 7.57
N TYR A 199 -13.01 -9.72 6.25
CA TYR A 199 -12.07 -9.46 5.17
C TYR A 199 -10.81 -10.33 5.26
N ILE A 200 -9.62 -9.73 5.11
CA ILE A 200 -8.32 -10.41 5.21
C ILE A 200 -8.08 -10.97 6.63
N LEU A 201 -8.62 -10.31 7.65
CA LEU A 201 -8.51 -10.72 9.05
C LEU A 201 -9.29 -12.02 9.35
N GLY A 202 -10.17 -12.44 8.47
CA GLY A 202 -10.87 -13.71 8.56
C GLY A 202 -10.19 -14.89 7.84
N ASP A 203 -8.98 -14.70 7.28
CA ASP A 203 -8.21 -15.76 6.65
C ASP A 203 -7.19 -16.35 7.64
N ALA A 204 -7.57 -17.40 8.35
CA ALA A 204 -6.73 -18.06 9.35
C ALA A 204 -5.44 -18.72 8.78
N THR A 205 -5.27 -18.72 7.46
CA THR A 205 -4.02 -19.21 6.83
C THR A 205 -2.94 -18.14 6.72
N LEU A 206 -3.27 -16.88 7.07
CA LEU A 206 -2.35 -15.77 7.13
C LEU A 206 -1.77 -15.59 8.54
N PRO A 207 -0.57 -15.01 8.67
CA PRO A 207 0.07 -14.78 9.97
C PRO A 207 -0.52 -13.55 10.68
N LEU A 208 -1.80 -13.64 11.06
CA LEU A 208 -2.56 -12.51 11.61
C LEU A 208 -2.08 -12.08 13.00
N ASP A 209 -1.42 -12.96 13.73
CA ASP A 209 -0.77 -12.66 15.02
C ASP A 209 0.31 -11.57 14.92
N ARG A 210 0.84 -11.34 13.72
CA ARG A 210 1.85 -10.31 13.47
C ARG A 210 1.32 -8.88 13.62
N TYR A 211 0.01 -8.66 13.37
CA TYR A 211 -0.59 -7.33 13.57
C TYR A 211 -0.44 -6.83 15.00
N GLU A 212 -0.64 -7.71 16.00
CA GLU A 212 -0.50 -7.35 17.41
C GLU A 212 0.93 -6.95 17.77
N ARG A 213 1.92 -7.49 17.04
CA ARG A 213 3.35 -7.17 17.22
C ARG A 213 3.77 -5.89 16.51
N PHE A 214 2.93 -5.35 15.60
CA PHE A 214 3.20 -4.09 14.91
C PHE A 214 2.96 -2.90 15.85
N THR A 215 3.90 -2.67 16.76
CA THR A 215 3.80 -1.65 17.81
C THR A 215 4.24 -0.25 17.36
N ALA A 216 4.69 -0.09 16.11
CA ALA A 216 4.91 1.23 15.53
C ALA A 216 3.61 2.04 15.53
N PRO A 217 3.65 3.36 15.80
CA PRO A 217 2.47 4.19 15.68
C PRO A 217 1.99 4.20 14.23
N VAL A 218 0.66 4.18 14.06
CA VAL A 218 -0.01 4.23 12.76
C VAL A 218 -0.88 5.47 12.68
N LEU A 219 -0.69 6.29 11.64
CA LEU A 219 -1.57 7.41 11.30
C LEU A 219 -2.49 6.96 10.16
N ALA A 220 -3.77 6.79 10.43
CA ALA A 220 -4.73 6.25 9.48
C ALA A 220 -5.66 7.33 8.92
N PHE A 221 -5.48 7.69 7.65
CA PHE A 221 -6.36 8.63 6.96
C PHE A 221 -7.58 7.96 6.36
N SER A 222 -8.72 8.63 6.50
CA SER A 222 -9.95 8.39 5.71
C SER A 222 -10.46 9.71 5.15
N PHE A 223 -11.11 9.69 3.99
CA PHE A 223 -11.58 10.88 3.29
C PHE A 223 -13.10 10.86 3.15
N GLY A 224 -13.75 12.01 3.36
CA GLY A 224 -15.21 12.11 3.43
C GLY A 224 -15.91 11.71 2.13
N ASP A 225 -15.28 11.92 1.00
CA ASP A 225 -15.77 11.58 -0.34
C ASP A 225 -15.28 10.21 -0.86
N ASP A 226 -14.49 9.46 -0.07
CA ASP A 226 -14.04 8.11 -0.43
C ASP A 226 -15.14 7.08 -0.19
N LYS A 227 -15.75 6.61 -1.28
CA LYS A 227 -16.82 5.60 -1.22
C LYS A 227 -16.29 4.18 -0.98
N TRP A 228 -14.98 3.94 -1.17
CA TRP A 228 -14.32 2.66 -0.91
C TRP A 228 -13.72 2.61 0.49
N GLY A 229 -13.01 3.66 0.88
CA GLY A 229 -12.37 3.80 2.18
C GLY A 229 -13.21 4.60 3.16
N THR A 230 -14.47 4.19 3.42
CA THR A 230 -15.32 4.88 4.40
C THR A 230 -14.68 4.86 5.79
N PRO A 231 -14.93 5.86 6.66
CA PRO A 231 -14.36 5.87 8.02
C PRO A 231 -14.60 4.55 8.78
N GLY A 232 -15.79 3.97 8.62
CA GLY A 232 -16.13 2.69 9.25
C GLY A 232 -15.34 1.50 8.68
N SER A 233 -15.08 1.49 7.37
CA SER A 233 -14.28 0.42 6.76
C SER A 233 -12.79 0.55 7.07
N VAL A 234 -12.27 1.77 7.17
CA VAL A 234 -10.90 2.04 7.63
C VAL A 234 -10.75 1.62 9.10
N ALA A 235 -11.69 2.04 9.98
CA ALA A 235 -11.65 1.64 11.38
C ALA A 235 -11.70 0.13 11.56
N ALA A 236 -12.54 -0.58 10.77
CA ALA A 236 -12.64 -2.04 10.82
C ALA A 236 -11.32 -2.74 10.47
N MET A 237 -10.56 -2.24 9.47
CA MET A 237 -9.26 -2.83 9.11
C MET A 237 -8.17 -2.44 10.12
N MET A 238 -8.11 -1.16 10.46
CA MET A 238 -7.07 -0.63 11.34
C MET A 238 -7.21 -1.10 12.80
N SER A 239 -8.36 -1.66 13.19
CA SER A 239 -8.53 -2.26 14.52
C SER A 239 -7.60 -3.43 14.82
N ALA A 240 -6.97 -4.01 13.80
CA ALA A 240 -5.95 -5.05 13.95
C ALA A 240 -4.62 -4.49 14.49
N TYR A 241 -4.36 -3.20 14.31
CA TYR A 241 -3.12 -2.56 14.77
C TYR A 241 -3.28 -2.00 16.18
N PRO A 242 -2.30 -2.18 17.09
CA PRO A 242 -2.45 -1.81 18.49
C PRO A 242 -2.37 -0.30 18.77
N ARG A 243 -1.77 0.49 17.88
CA ARG A 243 -1.52 1.93 18.10
C ARG A 243 -1.90 2.75 16.86
N VAL A 244 -3.19 3.11 16.77
CA VAL A 244 -3.71 3.86 15.61
C VAL A 244 -4.22 5.23 16.05
N GLU A 245 -3.75 6.26 15.36
CA GLU A 245 -4.32 7.61 15.33
C GLU A 245 -5.17 7.72 14.07
N PHE A 246 -6.47 7.96 14.22
CA PHE A 246 -7.36 8.16 13.07
C PHE A 246 -7.44 9.63 12.70
N ARG A 247 -7.31 9.92 11.41
CA ARG A 247 -7.47 11.26 10.83
C ARG A 247 -8.47 11.22 9.69
N HIS A 248 -9.64 11.76 9.94
CA HIS A 248 -10.66 11.95 8.92
C HIS A 248 -10.50 13.34 8.32
N VAL A 249 -10.57 13.43 6.98
CA VAL A 249 -10.41 14.69 6.23
C VAL A 249 -11.59 14.85 5.27
N GLU A 250 -12.34 15.92 5.46
CA GLU A 250 -13.29 16.38 4.45
C GLU A 250 -12.56 17.23 3.40
N PRO A 251 -12.79 17.03 2.10
CA PRO A 251 -12.08 17.80 1.06
C PRO A 251 -12.18 19.31 1.27
N GLY A 252 -13.35 19.82 1.65
CA GLY A 252 -13.61 21.23 1.88
C GLY A 252 -12.77 21.83 3.03
N ASP A 253 -12.42 21.05 4.05
CA ASP A 253 -11.62 21.50 5.19
C ASP A 253 -10.17 21.84 4.81
N VAL A 254 -9.71 21.28 3.71
CA VAL A 254 -8.35 21.48 3.17
C VAL A 254 -8.34 22.23 1.83
N GLY A 255 -9.47 22.84 1.47
CA GLY A 255 -9.60 23.66 0.26
C GLY A 255 -9.59 22.86 -1.05
N LEU A 256 -9.98 21.59 -1.01
CA LEU A 256 -10.08 20.72 -2.18
C LEU A 256 -11.56 20.45 -2.53
N ASP A 257 -11.84 20.31 -3.82
CA ASP A 257 -13.17 19.90 -4.29
C ASP A 257 -13.42 18.41 -4.09
N ALA A 258 -12.37 17.60 -4.19
CA ALA A 258 -12.42 16.16 -4.01
C ALA A 258 -11.04 15.58 -3.66
N ILE A 259 -11.05 14.49 -2.88
CA ILE A 259 -9.87 13.65 -2.59
C ILE A 259 -10.16 12.21 -3.06
N GLY A 260 -11.23 11.61 -2.55
CA GLY A 260 -11.62 10.24 -2.86
C GLY A 260 -10.54 9.22 -2.50
N HIS A 261 -10.62 8.04 -3.12
CA HIS A 261 -9.69 6.93 -2.82
C HIS A 261 -8.24 7.19 -3.29
N MET A 262 -8.08 7.99 -4.33
CA MET A 262 -6.80 8.14 -5.05
C MET A 262 -6.18 9.54 -4.93
N GLY A 263 -6.95 10.55 -4.53
CA GLY A 263 -6.57 11.95 -4.69
C GLY A 263 -5.46 12.41 -3.76
N PHE A 264 -5.27 11.75 -2.60
CA PHE A 264 -4.20 12.11 -1.68
C PHE A 264 -2.82 12.18 -2.35
N PHE A 265 -2.53 11.27 -3.28
CA PHE A 265 -1.22 11.20 -3.96
C PHE A 265 -1.08 12.13 -5.17
N ARG A 266 -2.13 12.87 -5.50
CA ARG A 266 -2.11 13.84 -6.62
C ARG A 266 -1.54 15.18 -6.17
N PRO A 267 -0.87 15.95 -7.04
CA PRO A 267 -0.27 17.24 -6.69
C PRO A 267 -1.22 18.24 -6.01
N GLY A 268 -2.52 18.20 -6.36
CA GLY A 268 -3.53 19.04 -5.72
C GLY A 268 -3.66 18.84 -4.21
N SER A 269 -3.26 17.68 -3.69
CA SER A 269 -3.31 17.35 -2.25
C SER A 269 -2.00 17.61 -1.51
N ALA A 270 -1.07 18.37 -2.09
CA ALA A 270 0.26 18.61 -1.50
C ALA A 270 0.22 19.21 -0.08
N ALA A 271 -0.83 19.96 0.27
CA ALA A 271 -1.03 20.46 1.62
C ALA A 271 -1.13 19.33 2.66
N LEU A 272 -1.76 18.20 2.32
CA LEU A 272 -1.89 17.03 3.20
C LEU A 272 -0.56 16.27 3.37
N TRP A 273 0.37 16.41 2.42
CA TRP A 273 1.67 15.75 2.51
C TRP A 273 2.53 16.31 3.62
N THR A 274 2.40 17.60 3.91
CA THR A 274 3.13 18.27 5.01
C THR A 274 2.73 17.69 6.37
N ASP A 275 1.48 17.28 6.54
CA ASP A 275 1.00 16.66 7.77
C ASP A 275 1.69 15.29 8.00
N VAL A 276 1.83 14.50 6.95
CA VAL A 276 2.51 13.19 7.02
C VAL A 276 4.00 13.37 7.28
N ILE A 277 4.64 14.32 6.61
CA ILE A 277 6.05 14.67 6.82
C ILE A 277 6.30 15.08 8.27
N ALA A 278 5.52 16.03 8.78
CA ALA A 278 5.63 16.50 10.15
C ALA A 278 5.37 15.38 11.17
N TRP A 279 4.39 14.51 10.88
CA TRP A 279 4.09 13.37 11.74
C TRP A 279 5.24 12.36 11.77
N PHE A 280 5.90 12.06 10.64
CA PHE A 280 7.09 11.20 10.61
C PHE A 280 8.26 11.82 11.38
N GLU A 281 8.47 13.13 11.24
CA GLU A 281 9.54 13.85 11.95
C GLU A 281 9.34 13.82 13.47
N ALA A 282 8.10 13.89 13.94
CA ALA A 282 7.73 13.84 15.34
C ALA A 282 7.88 12.47 16.00
N GLN A 283 8.00 11.37 15.21
CA GLN A 283 8.16 10.05 15.81
C GLN A 283 9.53 9.92 16.48
N PRO A 284 9.60 9.35 17.69
CA PRO A 284 10.88 9.12 18.36
C PRO A 284 11.74 8.11 17.59
N SER A 285 13.05 8.30 17.59
CA SER A 285 13.95 7.25 17.12
C SER A 285 13.83 6.05 18.06
N ARG A 286 13.65 4.86 17.51
CA ARG A 286 13.73 3.63 18.32
C ARG A 286 15.21 3.33 18.58
N ASP A 287 15.54 3.04 19.84
CA ASP A 287 16.86 2.49 20.16
C ASP A 287 16.98 1.09 19.54
N ARG A 288 17.69 1.00 18.41
CA ARG A 288 18.01 -0.26 17.73
C ARG A 288 19.20 -0.97 18.38
N ALA A 289 19.63 -0.52 19.56
CA ALA A 289 20.68 -1.15 20.35
C ALA A 289 20.17 -2.49 20.91
N GLY A 290 20.38 -3.58 20.16
CA GLY A 290 20.05 -4.93 20.63
C GLY A 290 19.87 -6.02 19.57
N ALA A 291 19.93 -5.70 18.28
CA ALA A 291 19.75 -6.70 17.21
C ALA A 291 21.08 -7.27 16.68
N GLY A 292 22.13 -7.28 17.49
CA GLY A 292 23.47 -7.76 17.14
C GLY A 292 24.11 -8.52 18.30
N SER A 293 23.63 -9.73 18.59
CA SER A 293 24.40 -10.73 19.35
C SER A 293 23.90 -12.13 19.03
#